data_59e669caf6f454fc3fe73b0fa2af32d7
#
_entry.id   59e669caf6f454fc3fe73b0fa2af32d7
#
_cell.length_a   1.000
_cell.length_b   1.000
_cell.length_c   1.000
_cell.angle_alpha   90.00
_cell.angle_beta   90.00
_cell.angle_gamma   90.00
#
_symmetry.space_group_name_H-M   'P 1'
#
loop_
_entity.id
_entity.type
_entity.pdbx_description
1 polymer ?
#
loop_
_entity_poly.entity_id
_entity_poly.type
_entity_poly.pdbx_seq_one_letter_code
_entity_poly.pdbx_strand_id
1 'polypeptide(L)'
;MLRAALLFLAMAWLGAAASAQPGDGTLRVGSKRFTESYILAELLAQTAAPHTASPPLVRQGLGNTAIVYEALRSGAIDLYAEYTGTIALEILKGSPAETREAMNAALAPMGLGVAIPLGFNDGYALAVRAADAERLGLRTLSDLAKHPELRLGLSNEFLGRADGWKGLAARYGFTQTPTGLDHGLAYEAVAAKQIDAIDIYTTDAKIEHLGLRVLEDDRKYFPRYDAVVLYRLDLPTRLPKAWAALQALEGRIDEHAMIAMNARAELQSVPFDAIARDFLAGAAQGAKAQETRRGFSAKLFGPDLWKLARQHLMLVAVSVGVAILIGVPLAILVFPHVRLRALVLGFASLLQTVPSLALLAVLISMLGAIGALPALIALTLYSLLPIMRNTVTGLAEVPNGLRLAGTALGMTPPQ
;
A
#
# COMPACT_ATOMS: atom_id res chain seq x y z
N MET A 1 -37.22 12.75 -14.69
CA MET A 1 -36.23 11.90 -14.01
C MET A 1 -34.79 12.22 -14.44
N LEU A 2 -34.47 12.43 -15.72
CA LEU A 2 -33.10 12.78 -16.18
C LEU A 2 -32.53 14.06 -15.55
N ARG A 3 -33.37 15.09 -15.34
CA ARG A 3 -32.97 16.36 -14.68
C ARG A 3 -32.65 16.18 -13.19
N ALA A 4 -33.29 15.23 -12.50
CA ALA A 4 -33.02 14.92 -11.11
C ALA A 4 -31.71 14.13 -10.93
N ALA A 5 -31.40 13.21 -11.85
CA ALA A 5 -30.14 12.47 -11.85
C ALA A 5 -28.94 13.37 -12.17
N LEU A 6 -29.11 14.32 -13.11
CA LEU A 6 -28.08 15.32 -13.43
C LEU A 6 -27.86 16.32 -12.29
N LEU A 7 -28.92 16.70 -11.56
CA LEU A 7 -28.82 17.53 -10.37
C LEU A 7 -28.14 16.81 -9.19
N PHE A 8 -28.37 15.50 -9.03
CA PHE A 8 -27.67 14.70 -8.02
C PHE A 8 -26.19 14.49 -8.36
N LEU A 9 -25.83 14.29 -9.63
CA LEU A 9 -24.43 14.28 -10.07
C LEU A 9 -23.79 15.66 -9.91
N ALA A 10 -24.50 16.75 -10.22
CA ALA A 10 -24.01 18.13 -10.05
C ALA A 10 -23.88 18.51 -8.56
N MET A 11 -24.78 18.08 -7.69
CA MET A 11 -24.65 18.25 -6.23
C MET A 11 -23.52 17.43 -5.62
N ALA A 12 -23.25 16.22 -6.14
CA ALA A 12 -22.08 15.43 -5.76
C ALA A 12 -20.76 16.12 -6.18
N TRP A 13 -20.78 16.87 -7.29
CA TRP A 13 -19.63 17.67 -7.75
C TRP A 13 -19.43 18.98 -6.98
N LEU A 14 -20.50 19.62 -6.49
CA LEU A 14 -20.40 20.85 -5.71
C LEU A 14 -20.05 20.62 -4.22
N GLY A 15 -20.22 19.39 -3.70
CA GLY A 15 -19.78 19.02 -2.35
C GLY A 15 -18.30 18.64 -2.23
N ALA A 16 -17.57 18.52 -3.33
CA ALA A 16 -16.19 18.03 -3.37
C ALA A 16 -15.13 19.15 -3.36
N ALA A 17 -15.52 20.41 -3.27
CA ALA A 17 -14.62 21.47 -2.80
C ALA A 17 -14.50 21.40 -1.27
N ALA A 18 -14.10 20.22 -0.74
CA ALA A 18 -13.55 20.14 0.59
C ALA A 18 -12.21 20.87 0.54
N SER A 19 -12.27 22.16 0.80
CA SER A 19 -11.12 22.98 1.16
C SER A 19 -10.24 22.14 2.09
N ALA A 20 -8.96 22.02 1.78
CA ALA A 20 -7.97 21.62 2.75
C ALA A 20 -8.19 22.54 3.97
N GLN A 21 -8.84 22.03 5.01
CA GLN A 21 -9.05 22.82 6.22
C GLN A 21 -7.66 23.21 6.74
N PRO A 22 -7.40 24.48 7.03
CA PRO A 22 -6.19 24.90 7.73
C PRO A 22 -6.12 24.06 9.00
N GLY A 23 -5.02 23.35 9.19
CA GLY A 23 -4.86 22.21 10.08
C GLY A 23 -5.44 22.44 11.46
N ASP A 24 -6.20 21.47 11.89
CA ASP A 24 -6.76 21.30 13.24
C ASP A 24 -5.70 21.13 14.35
N GLY A 25 -4.41 21.36 14.07
CA GLY A 25 -3.29 21.14 15.00
C GLY A 25 -2.94 19.66 15.22
N THR A 26 -3.67 18.73 14.60
CA THR A 26 -3.41 17.30 14.71
C THR A 26 -2.30 16.88 13.77
N LEU A 27 -1.30 16.18 14.29
CA LEU A 27 -0.24 15.54 13.48
C LEU A 27 -0.76 14.22 12.89
N ARG A 28 -0.60 14.04 11.58
CA ARG A 28 -1.00 12.81 10.86
C ARG A 28 0.23 12.08 10.37
N VAL A 29 0.49 10.89 10.92
CA VAL A 29 1.64 10.06 10.57
C VAL A 29 1.18 8.92 9.69
N GLY A 30 1.78 8.75 8.51
CA GLY A 30 1.49 7.65 7.60
C GLY A 30 2.43 6.47 7.75
N SER A 31 2.05 5.31 7.20
CA SER A 31 2.95 4.18 7.01
C SER A 31 2.67 3.42 5.73
N LYS A 32 3.71 2.81 5.16
CA LYS A 32 3.61 1.77 4.14
C LYS A 32 3.04 0.48 4.74
N ARG A 33 2.77 -0.54 3.91
CA ARG A 33 2.11 -1.78 4.33
C ARG A 33 3.12 -2.88 4.62
N PHE A 34 4.00 -2.66 5.59
CA PHE A 34 4.93 -3.66 6.13
C PHE A 34 5.35 -3.31 7.57
N THR A 35 5.83 -4.31 8.31
CA THR A 35 6.05 -4.30 9.76
C THR A 35 6.86 -3.11 10.24
N GLU A 36 8.05 -2.90 9.66
CA GLU A 36 8.96 -1.83 10.05
C GLU A 36 8.30 -0.45 9.92
N SER A 37 7.61 -0.21 8.82
CA SER A 37 6.91 1.06 8.59
C SER A 37 5.82 1.33 9.62
N TYR A 38 5.16 0.29 10.15
CA TYR A 38 4.19 0.43 11.23
C TYR A 38 4.85 0.84 12.54
N ILE A 39 5.98 0.20 12.89
CA ILE A 39 6.75 0.51 14.08
C ILE A 39 7.28 1.94 14.01
N LEU A 40 7.85 2.33 12.88
CA LEU A 40 8.38 3.68 12.67
C LEU A 40 7.28 4.74 12.76
N ALA A 41 6.09 4.48 12.22
CA ALA A 41 4.96 5.41 12.34
C ALA A 41 4.53 5.60 13.80
N GLU A 42 4.52 4.54 14.60
CA GLU A 42 4.23 4.62 16.04
C GLU A 42 5.34 5.37 16.80
N LEU A 43 6.61 5.13 16.47
CA LEU A 43 7.74 5.87 17.04
C LEU A 43 7.62 7.37 16.78
N LEU A 44 7.34 7.76 15.54
CA LEU A 44 7.15 9.16 15.17
C LEU A 44 5.95 9.77 15.90
N ALA A 45 4.82 9.07 15.94
CA ALA A 45 3.62 9.55 16.60
C ALA A 45 3.82 9.71 18.11
N GLN A 46 4.37 8.71 18.79
CA GLN A 46 4.57 8.76 20.24
C GLN A 46 5.64 9.77 20.66
N THR A 47 6.68 9.97 19.84
CA THR A 47 7.68 11.02 20.06
C THR A 47 7.05 12.42 20.00
N ALA A 48 6.15 12.63 19.05
CA ALA A 48 5.48 13.92 18.88
C ALA A 48 4.35 14.16 19.88
N ALA A 49 3.71 13.11 20.40
CA ALA A 49 2.49 13.19 21.20
C ALA A 49 2.54 14.16 22.40
N PRO A 50 3.63 14.21 23.22
CA PRO A 50 3.71 15.15 24.34
C PRO A 50 3.76 16.63 23.91
N HIS A 51 3.98 16.89 22.62
CA HIS A 51 4.22 18.22 22.04
C HIS A 51 3.10 18.67 21.07
N THR A 52 2.01 17.94 21.00
CA THR A 52 0.82 18.23 20.18
C THR A 52 -0.39 18.50 21.07
N ALA A 53 -1.29 19.39 20.61
CA ALA A 53 -2.52 19.70 21.35
C ALA A 53 -3.54 18.54 21.33
N SER A 54 -3.51 17.73 20.27
CA SER A 54 -4.34 16.53 20.11
C SER A 54 -3.44 15.34 19.88
N PRO A 55 -3.81 14.11 20.30
CA PRO A 55 -3.03 12.92 20.01
C PRO A 55 -2.75 12.78 18.52
N PRO A 56 -1.51 12.47 18.10
CA PRO A 56 -1.19 12.20 16.70
C PRO A 56 -2.04 11.06 16.13
N LEU A 57 -2.44 11.20 14.89
CA LEU A 57 -3.24 10.22 14.19
C LEU A 57 -2.35 9.35 13.31
N VAL A 58 -2.18 8.09 13.67
CA VAL A 58 -1.45 7.12 12.84
C VAL A 58 -2.37 6.57 11.76
N ARG A 59 -1.99 6.76 10.49
CA ARG A 59 -2.63 6.18 9.30
C ARG A 59 -1.82 4.96 8.85
N GLN A 60 -2.07 3.85 9.50
CA GLN A 60 -1.32 2.62 9.31
C GLN A 60 -1.70 1.93 8.00
N GLY A 61 -0.69 1.41 7.28
CA GLY A 61 -0.88 0.47 6.18
C GLY A 61 -1.56 1.05 4.94
N LEU A 62 -1.28 2.30 4.59
CA LEU A 62 -1.90 2.98 3.45
C LEU A 62 -1.67 2.27 2.11
N GLY A 63 -0.56 1.59 1.95
CA GLY A 63 -0.21 0.85 0.73
C GLY A 63 1.28 0.88 0.43
N ASN A 64 1.61 0.83 -0.87
CA ASN A 64 2.97 0.96 -1.38
C ASN A 64 3.45 2.44 -1.41
N THR A 65 4.69 2.66 -1.82
CA THR A 65 5.32 3.98 -1.94
C THR A 65 4.44 5.00 -2.68
N ALA A 66 3.84 4.64 -3.80
CA ALA A 66 3.04 5.57 -4.61
C ALA A 66 1.82 6.11 -3.85
N ILE A 67 1.13 5.24 -3.09
CA ILE A 67 -0.07 5.61 -2.33
C ILE A 67 0.29 6.51 -1.14
N VAL A 68 1.34 6.15 -0.38
CA VAL A 68 1.75 6.94 0.79
C VAL A 68 2.33 8.29 0.38
N TYR A 69 3.09 8.34 -0.70
CA TYR A 69 3.58 9.57 -1.29
C TYR A 69 2.43 10.52 -1.71
N GLU A 70 1.40 10.00 -2.42
CA GLU A 70 0.23 10.79 -2.78
C GLU A 70 -0.55 11.28 -1.55
N ALA A 71 -0.61 10.46 -0.51
CA ALA A 71 -1.18 10.84 0.77
C ALA A 71 -0.45 12.02 1.43
N LEU A 72 0.87 12.02 1.37
CA LEU A 72 1.69 13.13 1.86
C LEU A 72 1.51 14.38 1.00
N ARG A 73 1.57 14.23 -0.32
CA ARG A 73 1.41 15.34 -1.29
C ARG A 73 0.06 16.02 -1.19
N SER A 74 -1.00 15.25 -1.01
CA SER A 74 -2.37 15.77 -0.84
C SER A 74 -2.65 16.36 0.55
N GLY A 75 -1.74 16.17 1.54
CA GLY A 75 -1.95 16.63 2.91
C GLY A 75 -2.86 15.73 3.75
N ALA A 76 -3.14 14.51 3.28
CA ALA A 76 -3.87 13.51 4.07
C ALA A 76 -3.04 12.93 5.21
N ILE A 77 -1.71 12.99 5.08
CA ILE A 77 -0.72 12.79 6.14
C ILE A 77 0.29 13.93 6.12
N ASP A 78 1.01 14.12 7.20
CA ASP A 78 1.98 15.20 7.38
C ASP A 78 3.43 14.72 7.23
N LEU A 79 3.69 13.46 7.56
CA LEU A 79 4.99 12.81 7.46
C LEU A 79 4.86 11.27 7.48
N TYR A 80 5.92 10.61 7.03
CA TYR A 80 6.13 9.16 7.20
C TYR A 80 7.61 8.81 7.05
N ALA A 81 8.01 7.63 7.54
CA ALA A 81 9.36 7.11 7.32
C ALA A 81 9.50 6.55 5.90
N GLU A 82 10.55 6.97 5.20
CA GLU A 82 10.89 6.55 3.84
C GLU A 82 12.40 6.29 3.75
N TYR A 83 12.88 5.79 2.64
CA TYR A 83 14.28 5.42 2.43
C TYR A 83 14.89 6.22 1.28
N THR A 84 16.16 6.63 1.42
CA THR A 84 16.84 7.49 0.45
C THR A 84 16.82 6.93 -0.96
N GLY A 85 17.10 5.63 -1.13
CA GLY A 85 17.05 4.96 -2.44
C GLY A 85 15.65 4.99 -3.07
N THR A 86 14.61 4.80 -2.26
CA THR A 86 13.21 4.88 -2.73
C THR A 86 12.85 6.31 -3.15
N ILE A 87 13.29 7.31 -2.39
CA ILE A 87 13.06 8.72 -2.75
C ILE A 87 13.72 9.04 -4.08
N ALA A 88 14.99 8.65 -4.26
CA ALA A 88 15.74 8.93 -5.48
C ALA A 88 15.16 8.23 -6.71
N LEU A 89 14.85 6.93 -6.59
CA LEU A 89 14.54 6.08 -7.76
C LEU A 89 13.05 5.95 -8.03
N GLU A 90 12.19 6.00 -7.02
CA GLU A 90 10.74 5.83 -7.20
C GLU A 90 9.97 7.14 -7.16
N ILE A 91 10.34 8.08 -6.25
CA ILE A 91 9.62 9.34 -6.11
C ILE A 91 10.16 10.40 -7.09
N LEU A 92 11.48 10.57 -7.14
CA LEU A 92 12.15 11.59 -7.94
C LEU A 92 12.60 11.11 -9.32
N LYS A 93 11.97 10.10 -9.89
CA LYS A 93 12.28 9.42 -11.16
C LYS A 93 13.02 10.30 -12.16
N GLY A 94 14.30 9.96 -12.42
CA GLY A 94 15.14 10.66 -13.39
C GLY A 94 15.88 11.90 -12.88
N SER A 95 15.80 12.23 -11.59
CA SER A 95 16.63 13.27 -10.97
C SER A 95 17.87 12.62 -10.33
N PRO A 96 19.08 13.12 -10.57
CA PRO A 96 20.33 12.61 -9.95
C PRO A 96 20.43 13.07 -8.48
N ALA A 97 19.43 12.77 -7.66
CA ALA A 97 19.36 13.20 -6.27
C ALA A 97 19.97 12.12 -5.36
N GLU A 98 21.29 12.00 -5.32
CA GLU A 98 21.98 11.03 -4.47
C GLU A 98 22.24 11.57 -3.05
N THR A 99 22.24 12.90 -2.86
CA THR A 99 22.42 13.51 -1.55
C THR A 99 21.11 14.05 -0.98
N ARG A 100 21.02 14.18 0.34
CA ARG A 100 19.85 14.73 1.02
C ARG A 100 19.55 16.16 0.57
N GLU A 101 20.58 16.96 0.33
CA GLU A 101 20.46 18.33 -0.19
C GLU A 101 19.84 18.35 -1.59
N ALA A 102 20.29 17.49 -2.48
CA ALA A 102 19.73 17.34 -3.82
C ALA A 102 18.27 16.82 -3.78
N MET A 103 17.96 15.86 -2.90
CA MET A 103 16.60 15.40 -2.67
C MET A 103 15.69 16.53 -2.20
N ASN A 104 16.13 17.32 -1.22
CA ASN A 104 15.37 18.46 -0.72
C ASN A 104 15.13 19.52 -1.81
N ALA A 105 16.15 19.83 -2.63
CA ALA A 105 15.99 20.75 -3.75
C ALA A 105 14.95 20.26 -4.76
N ALA A 106 14.91 18.95 -5.05
CA ALA A 106 13.96 18.36 -5.97
C ALA A 106 12.53 18.23 -5.38
N LEU A 107 12.41 18.02 -4.06
CA LEU A 107 11.13 17.88 -3.35
C LEU A 107 10.47 19.22 -2.99
N ALA A 108 11.26 20.28 -2.78
CA ALA A 108 10.77 21.58 -2.36
C ALA A 108 9.67 22.19 -3.26
N PRO A 109 9.73 22.09 -4.61
CA PRO A 109 8.64 22.57 -5.49
C PRO A 109 7.32 21.84 -5.26
N MET A 110 7.36 20.63 -4.68
CA MET A 110 6.18 19.83 -4.34
C MET A 110 5.69 20.08 -2.90
N GLY A 111 6.29 21.03 -2.18
CA GLY A 111 5.99 21.34 -0.78
C GLY A 111 6.46 20.26 0.20
N LEU A 112 7.45 19.44 -0.20
CA LEU A 112 7.96 18.31 0.58
C LEU A 112 9.45 18.47 0.89
N GLY A 113 9.90 17.77 1.93
CA GLY A 113 11.30 17.73 2.32
C GLY A 113 11.68 16.42 3.00
N VAL A 114 12.99 16.17 3.07
CA VAL A 114 13.61 15.01 3.74
C VAL A 114 14.44 15.49 4.90
N ALA A 115 14.22 14.92 6.07
CA ALA A 115 14.96 15.22 7.29
C ALA A 115 15.13 13.98 8.16
N ILE A 116 15.80 14.13 9.28
CA ILE A 116 15.87 13.16 10.39
C ILE A 116 16.32 11.79 9.90
N PRO A 117 17.61 11.62 9.50
CA PRO A 117 18.17 10.29 9.31
C PRO A 117 18.00 9.47 10.59
N LEU A 118 17.29 8.36 10.53
CA LEU A 118 16.95 7.59 11.73
C LEU A 118 18.14 6.82 12.31
N GLY A 119 19.11 6.41 11.45
CA GLY A 119 20.37 5.82 11.87
C GLY A 119 20.64 4.40 11.36
N PHE A 120 19.77 3.86 10.51
CA PHE A 120 19.94 2.53 9.91
C PHE A 120 19.68 2.55 8.40
N ASN A 121 20.17 1.51 7.73
CA ASN A 121 19.89 1.25 6.32
C ASN A 121 19.01 0.00 6.22
N ASP A 122 17.98 0.05 5.38
CA ASP A 122 17.10 -1.08 5.07
C ASP A 122 17.05 -1.31 3.56
N GLY A 123 18.05 -2.03 3.06
CA GLY A 123 18.27 -2.29 1.65
C GLY A 123 17.49 -3.50 1.14
N TYR A 124 17.27 -3.54 -0.17
CA TYR A 124 16.85 -4.76 -0.86
C TYR A 124 18.01 -5.72 -1.00
N ALA A 125 17.74 -7.02 -0.84
CA ALA A 125 18.64 -8.10 -1.19
C ALA A 125 17.86 -9.32 -1.67
N LEU A 126 18.53 -10.32 -2.23
CA LEU A 126 17.95 -11.64 -2.45
C LEU A 126 18.49 -12.61 -1.40
N ALA A 127 17.62 -13.50 -0.93
CA ALA A 127 17.97 -14.53 0.03
C ALA A 127 17.53 -15.91 -0.46
N VAL A 128 18.29 -16.91 -0.07
CA VAL A 128 18.04 -18.33 -0.33
C VAL A 128 18.14 -19.12 0.98
N ARG A 129 17.61 -20.34 1.04
CA ARG A 129 17.85 -21.20 2.21
C ARG A 129 19.35 -21.47 2.39
N ALA A 130 19.86 -21.38 3.62
CA ALA A 130 21.29 -21.58 3.90
C ALA A 130 21.80 -22.95 3.42
N ALA A 131 21.00 -24.02 3.59
CA ALA A 131 21.33 -25.36 3.11
C ALA A 131 21.48 -25.44 1.57
N ASP A 132 20.64 -24.70 0.82
CA ASP A 132 20.75 -24.63 -0.64
C ASP A 132 21.94 -23.77 -1.06
N ALA A 133 22.22 -22.69 -0.34
CA ALA A 133 23.40 -21.86 -0.56
C ALA A 133 24.70 -22.67 -0.41
N GLU A 134 24.78 -23.50 0.63
CA GLU A 134 25.95 -24.38 0.85
C GLU A 134 26.05 -25.45 -0.22
N ARG A 135 24.98 -26.15 -0.55
CA ARG A 135 24.93 -27.23 -1.52
C ARG A 135 25.29 -26.74 -2.93
N LEU A 136 24.86 -25.55 -3.32
CA LEU A 136 25.04 -24.98 -4.66
C LEU A 136 26.22 -23.98 -4.73
N GLY A 137 26.87 -23.68 -3.61
CA GLY A 137 27.96 -22.71 -3.54
C GLY A 137 27.52 -21.25 -3.77
N LEU A 138 26.26 -20.91 -3.46
CA LEU A 138 25.72 -19.55 -3.67
C LEU A 138 26.20 -18.60 -2.60
N ARG A 139 26.92 -17.55 -3.00
CA ARG A 139 27.38 -16.46 -2.11
C ARG A 139 26.93 -15.10 -2.61
N THR A 140 26.88 -14.94 -3.92
CA THR A 140 26.61 -13.66 -4.58
C THR A 140 25.39 -13.75 -5.50
N LEU A 141 24.87 -12.60 -5.91
CA LEU A 141 23.83 -12.54 -6.94
C LEU A 141 24.34 -13.07 -8.30
N SER A 142 25.63 -12.88 -8.59
CA SER A 142 26.25 -13.48 -9.78
C SER A 142 26.28 -15.01 -9.73
N ASP A 143 26.35 -15.63 -8.55
CA ASP A 143 26.24 -17.08 -8.43
C ASP A 143 24.81 -17.55 -8.68
N LEU A 144 23.82 -16.89 -8.09
CA LEU A 144 22.40 -17.20 -8.31
C LEU A 144 22.02 -17.13 -9.80
N ALA A 145 22.57 -16.17 -10.53
CA ALA A 145 22.31 -16.01 -11.96
C ALA A 145 22.78 -17.20 -12.83
N LYS A 146 23.72 -18.02 -12.33
CA LYS A 146 24.18 -19.25 -13.01
C LYS A 146 23.23 -20.44 -12.84
N HIS A 147 22.18 -20.29 -12.03
CA HIS A 147 21.23 -21.33 -11.69
C HIS A 147 19.82 -21.00 -12.19
N PRO A 148 19.57 -21.05 -13.52
CA PRO A 148 18.28 -20.71 -14.10
C PRO A 148 17.13 -21.64 -13.70
N GLU A 149 17.45 -22.83 -13.15
CA GLU A 149 16.48 -23.81 -12.66
C GLU A 149 15.84 -23.41 -11.31
N LEU A 150 16.43 -22.46 -10.56
CA LEU A 150 15.92 -22.04 -9.28
C LEU A 150 14.68 -21.16 -9.46
N ARG A 151 13.65 -21.44 -8.67
CA ARG A 151 12.37 -20.74 -8.69
C ARG A 151 12.45 -19.51 -7.79
N LEU A 152 12.24 -18.34 -8.36
CA LEU A 152 12.22 -17.09 -7.64
C LEU A 152 10.78 -16.70 -7.32
N GLY A 153 10.50 -16.41 -6.05
CA GLY A 153 9.24 -15.81 -5.61
C GLY A 153 9.55 -14.42 -5.07
N LEU A 154 9.16 -13.39 -5.80
CA LEU A 154 9.51 -11.99 -5.47
C LEU A 154 8.27 -11.19 -5.11
N SER A 155 8.44 -10.20 -4.25
CA SER A 155 7.35 -9.32 -3.86
C SER A 155 6.79 -8.55 -5.07
N ASN A 156 5.47 -8.38 -5.10
CA ASN A 156 4.81 -7.62 -6.16
C ASN A 156 5.35 -6.18 -6.22
N GLU A 157 5.80 -5.63 -5.10
CA GLU A 157 6.44 -4.31 -5.06
C GLU A 157 7.78 -4.35 -5.78
N PHE A 158 8.66 -5.30 -5.44
CA PHE A 158 9.98 -5.43 -6.06
C PHE A 158 9.90 -5.70 -7.57
N LEU A 159 8.91 -6.48 -8.01
CA LEU A 159 8.67 -6.72 -9.45
C LEU A 159 8.28 -5.45 -10.22
N GLY A 160 7.56 -4.53 -9.57
CA GLY A 160 7.03 -3.31 -10.20
C GLY A 160 7.94 -2.09 -10.13
N ARG A 161 9.00 -2.11 -9.32
CA ARG A 161 9.88 -0.96 -9.06
C ARG A 161 10.91 -0.76 -10.17
N ALA A 162 11.33 0.50 -10.34
CA ALA A 162 12.41 0.87 -11.27
C ALA A 162 13.77 0.28 -10.84
N ASP A 163 14.02 0.26 -9.52
CA ASP A 163 15.19 -0.35 -8.88
C ASP A 163 14.96 -1.84 -8.49
N GLY A 164 13.91 -2.45 -9.01
CA GLY A 164 13.52 -3.82 -8.71
C GLY A 164 14.03 -4.86 -9.69
N TRP A 165 13.25 -5.93 -9.86
CA TRP A 165 13.65 -7.13 -10.61
C TRP A 165 14.11 -6.88 -12.03
N LYS A 166 13.41 -6.03 -12.79
CA LYS A 166 13.74 -5.82 -14.21
C LYS A 166 15.17 -5.30 -14.40
N GLY A 167 15.57 -4.31 -13.58
CA GLY A 167 16.92 -3.76 -13.61
C GLY A 167 17.96 -4.73 -13.07
N LEU A 168 17.65 -5.42 -11.96
CA LEU A 168 18.50 -6.45 -11.37
C LEU A 168 18.77 -7.58 -12.37
N ALA A 169 17.71 -8.08 -13.01
CA ALA A 169 17.83 -9.14 -14.01
C ALA A 169 18.72 -8.74 -15.17
N ALA A 170 18.55 -7.52 -15.70
CA ALA A 170 19.40 -7.01 -16.75
C ALA A 170 20.87 -6.85 -16.32
N ARG A 171 21.11 -6.37 -15.08
CA ARG A 171 22.47 -6.17 -14.54
C ARG A 171 23.23 -7.47 -14.32
N TYR A 172 22.54 -8.51 -13.87
CA TYR A 172 23.14 -9.81 -13.52
C TYR A 172 22.98 -10.88 -14.60
N GLY A 173 22.13 -10.65 -15.59
CA GLY A 173 21.86 -11.63 -16.64
C GLY A 173 20.92 -12.75 -16.19
N PHE A 174 20.02 -12.49 -15.26
CA PHE A 174 19.00 -13.46 -14.85
C PHE A 174 18.05 -13.77 -16.01
N THR A 175 17.74 -15.05 -16.20
CA THR A 175 16.81 -15.53 -17.24
C THR A 175 15.50 -16.06 -16.65
N GLN A 176 15.41 -16.17 -15.33
CA GLN A 176 14.23 -16.66 -14.63
C GLN A 176 13.06 -15.67 -14.74
N THR A 177 11.86 -16.22 -14.75
CA THR A 177 10.61 -15.44 -14.61
C THR A 177 10.08 -15.63 -13.18
N PRO A 178 10.21 -14.64 -12.29
CA PRO A 178 9.77 -14.77 -10.92
C PRO A 178 8.25 -14.88 -10.80
N THR A 179 7.79 -15.59 -9.78
CA THR A 179 6.39 -15.57 -9.34
C THR A 179 6.19 -14.37 -8.42
N GLY A 180 5.19 -13.53 -8.72
CA GLY A 180 4.81 -12.41 -7.83
C GLY A 180 4.05 -12.90 -6.60
N LEU A 181 4.51 -12.51 -5.41
CA LEU A 181 3.93 -12.86 -4.11
C LEU A 181 3.74 -11.62 -3.24
N ASP A 182 2.96 -11.75 -2.19
CA ASP A 182 3.02 -10.80 -1.07
C ASP A 182 4.32 -11.05 -0.29
N HIS A 183 4.99 -9.99 0.17
CA HIS A 183 6.29 -10.10 0.84
C HIS A 183 6.26 -11.07 2.04
N GLY A 184 5.23 -11.00 2.87
CA GLY A 184 5.05 -11.92 4.00
C GLY A 184 4.85 -13.38 3.57
N LEU A 185 4.14 -13.62 2.45
CA LEU A 185 3.88 -14.96 1.92
C LEU A 185 5.13 -15.55 1.25
N ALA A 186 6.04 -14.74 0.71
CA ALA A 186 7.29 -15.22 0.13
C ALA A 186 8.15 -15.98 1.16
N TYR A 187 8.19 -15.51 2.40
CA TYR A 187 8.87 -16.19 3.51
C TYR A 187 8.26 -17.58 3.81
N GLU A 188 6.94 -17.68 3.81
CA GLU A 188 6.26 -18.98 4.01
C GLU A 188 6.53 -19.94 2.83
N ALA A 189 6.52 -19.40 1.61
CA ALA A 189 6.76 -20.18 0.40
C ALA A 189 8.21 -20.71 0.32
N VAL A 190 9.23 -19.92 0.70
CA VAL A 190 10.62 -20.38 0.74
C VAL A 190 10.84 -21.40 1.85
N ALA A 191 10.24 -21.23 3.01
CA ALA A 191 10.28 -22.18 4.12
C ALA A 191 9.62 -23.52 3.73
N ALA A 192 8.50 -23.48 3.01
CA ALA A 192 7.79 -24.65 2.48
C ALA A 192 8.45 -25.26 1.23
N LYS A 193 9.58 -24.75 0.77
CA LYS A 193 10.31 -25.20 -0.44
C LYS A 193 9.49 -25.10 -1.74
N GLN A 194 8.50 -24.22 -1.78
CA GLN A 194 7.71 -23.94 -2.98
C GLN A 194 8.48 -23.07 -3.97
N ILE A 195 9.36 -22.21 -3.45
CA ILE A 195 10.30 -21.36 -4.16
C ILE A 195 11.70 -21.52 -3.55
N ASP A 196 12.72 -21.02 -4.22
CA ASP A 196 14.11 -21.26 -3.85
C ASP A 196 14.84 -19.96 -3.44
N ALA A 197 14.43 -18.83 -3.99
CA ALA A 197 14.94 -17.50 -3.62
C ALA A 197 13.79 -16.47 -3.49
N ILE A 198 14.00 -15.49 -2.60
CA ILE A 198 13.06 -14.39 -2.35
C ILE A 198 13.81 -13.05 -2.31
N ASP A 199 13.10 -11.93 -2.56
CA ASP A 199 13.57 -10.63 -2.17
C ASP A 199 13.27 -10.40 -0.68
N ILE A 200 14.19 -9.72 -0.01
CA ILE A 200 14.10 -9.41 1.42
C ILE A 200 14.48 -7.95 1.66
N TYR A 201 14.06 -7.43 2.81
CA TYR A 201 14.64 -6.24 3.40
C TYR A 201 15.74 -6.63 4.39
N THR A 202 16.87 -5.90 4.41
CA THR A 202 18.02 -6.31 5.23
C THR A 202 17.76 -6.28 6.74
N THR A 203 16.71 -5.60 7.16
CA THR A 203 16.25 -5.55 8.57
C THR A 203 15.17 -6.58 8.92
N ASP A 204 14.79 -7.46 7.98
CA ASP A 204 13.76 -8.48 8.21
C ASP A 204 14.20 -9.52 9.24
N ALA A 205 13.47 -9.63 10.34
CA ALA A 205 13.77 -10.57 11.44
C ALA A 205 13.63 -12.05 11.05
N LYS A 206 12.87 -12.35 10.00
CA LYS A 206 12.65 -13.72 9.51
C LYS A 206 13.88 -14.33 8.83
N ILE A 207 14.86 -13.52 8.42
CA ILE A 207 16.09 -13.99 7.77
C ILE A 207 16.80 -15.00 8.66
N GLU A 208 17.12 -14.60 9.88
CA GLU A 208 17.79 -15.47 10.86
C GLU A 208 16.89 -16.62 11.32
N HIS A 209 15.61 -16.30 11.63
CA HIS A 209 14.64 -17.27 12.13
C HIS A 209 14.41 -18.46 11.17
N LEU A 210 14.40 -18.22 9.86
CA LEU A 210 14.21 -19.24 8.83
C LEU A 210 15.51 -19.82 8.28
N GLY A 211 16.67 -19.42 8.81
CA GLY A 211 17.97 -19.86 8.35
C GLY A 211 18.21 -19.52 6.89
N LEU A 212 17.88 -18.30 6.50
CA LEU A 212 18.13 -17.81 5.14
C LEU A 212 19.53 -17.22 5.06
N ARG A 213 20.14 -17.36 3.89
CA ARG A 213 21.39 -16.70 3.52
C ARG A 213 21.09 -15.56 2.57
N VAL A 214 21.47 -14.37 2.98
CA VAL A 214 21.44 -13.17 2.13
C VAL A 214 22.60 -13.26 1.14
N LEU A 215 22.32 -13.05 -0.15
CA LEU A 215 23.33 -13.06 -1.21
C LEU A 215 23.94 -11.66 -1.37
N GLU A 216 25.26 -11.62 -1.54
CA GLU A 216 26.00 -10.37 -1.74
C GLU A 216 25.70 -9.78 -3.13
N ASP A 217 25.43 -8.47 -3.16
CA ASP A 217 25.32 -7.68 -4.39
C ASP A 217 26.72 -7.31 -4.92
N ASP A 218 27.42 -8.28 -5.52
CA ASP A 218 28.80 -8.19 -5.99
C ASP A 218 29.00 -7.21 -7.17
N ARG A 219 27.91 -6.76 -7.83
CA ARG A 219 27.94 -5.73 -8.88
C ARG A 219 27.36 -4.39 -8.45
N LYS A 220 27.07 -4.22 -7.16
CA LYS A 220 26.58 -2.96 -6.56
C LYS A 220 25.38 -2.37 -7.33
N TYR A 221 24.35 -3.17 -7.51
CA TYR A 221 23.13 -2.75 -8.17
C TYR A 221 22.25 -1.90 -7.27
N PHE A 222 22.11 -2.30 -6.00
CA PHE A 222 21.25 -1.60 -5.06
C PHE A 222 21.95 -0.35 -4.50
N PRO A 223 21.27 0.80 -4.48
CA PRO A 223 21.77 1.98 -3.77
C PRO A 223 21.65 1.81 -2.25
N ARG A 224 22.06 2.83 -1.50
CA ARG A 224 21.76 2.90 -0.08
C ARG A 224 20.29 3.27 0.15
N TYR A 225 19.71 2.65 1.15
CA TYR A 225 18.33 2.92 1.60
C TYR A 225 18.35 3.36 3.06
N ASP A 226 19.05 4.49 3.34
CA ASP A 226 19.07 5.05 4.69
C ASP A 226 17.67 5.53 5.08
N ALA A 227 17.18 5.09 6.25
CA ALA A 227 15.86 5.45 6.74
C ALA A 227 15.83 6.94 7.15
N VAL A 228 14.86 7.66 6.62
CA VAL A 228 14.68 9.11 6.80
C VAL A 228 13.21 9.45 7.00
N VAL A 229 12.91 10.67 7.42
CA VAL A 229 11.53 11.17 7.48
C VAL A 229 11.25 12.04 6.27
N LEU A 230 10.28 11.62 5.45
CA LEU A 230 9.72 12.42 4.36
C LEU A 230 8.50 13.17 4.90
N TYR A 231 8.47 14.51 4.74
CA TYR A 231 7.51 15.36 5.43
C TYR A 231 7.05 16.54 4.57
N ARG A 232 5.95 17.17 4.96
CA ARG A 232 5.46 18.41 4.36
C ARG A 232 6.22 19.62 4.92
N LEU A 233 6.64 20.54 4.07
CA LEU A 233 7.44 21.71 4.46
C LEU A 233 6.71 22.69 5.39
N ASP A 234 5.36 22.65 5.45
CA ASP A 234 4.57 23.45 6.39
C ASP A 234 4.60 22.91 7.84
N LEU A 235 4.98 21.63 8.02
CA LEU A 235 4.94 20.95 9.33
C LEU A 235 5.79 21.63 10.41
N PRO A 236 7.07 22.00 10.17
CA PRO A 236 7.90 22.66 11.17
C PRO A 236 7.32 24.01 11.66
N THR A 237 6.63 24.73 10.79
CA THR A 237 5.99 26.00 11.14
C THR A 237 4.66 25.79 11.87
N ARG A 238 3.89 24.80 11.46
CA ARG A 238 2.58 24.47 12.03
C ARG A 238 2.69 23.81 13.41
N LEU A 239 3.66 22.94 13.61
CA LEU A 239 3.87 22.18 14.85
C LEU A 239 5.36 22.21 15.30
N PRO A 240 5.90 23.40 15.66
CA PRO A 240 7.35 23.57 15.89
C PRO A 240 7.87 22.72 17.05
N LYS A 241 7.10 22.57 18.14
CA LYS A 241 7.52 21.75 19.29
C LYS A 241 7.54 20.27 18.98
N ALA A 242 6.54 19.77 18.24
CA ALA A 242 6.51 18.38 17.79
C ALA A 242 7.65 18.10 16.79
N TRP A 243 7.91 19.03 15.87
CA TRP A 243 9.02 18.92 14.94
C TRP A 243 10.38 18.85 15.63
N ALA A 244 10.63 19.70 16.62
CA ALA A 244 11.87 19.66 17.42
C ALA A 244 12.03 18.33 18.18
N ALA A 245 10.94 17.78 18.71
CA ALA A 245 10.96 16.45 19.35
C ALA A 245 11.27 15.33 18.35
N LEU A 246 10.69 15.40 17.14
CA LEU A 246 10.98 14.43 16.07
C LEU A 246 12.45 14.46 15.65
N GLN A 247 13.05 15.64 15.57
CA GLN A 247 14.49 15.79 15.26
C GLN A 247 15.40 15.07 16.26
N ALA A 248 14.96 14.90 17.50
CA ALA A 248 15.72 14.15 18.50
C ALA A 248 15.80 12.63 18.22
N LEU A 249 15.08 12.12 17.22
CA LEU A 249 15.19 10.73 16.73
C LEU A 249 16.39 10.54 15.76
N GLU A 250 17.05 11.60 15.34
CA GLU A 250 18.20 11.51 14.42
C GLU A 250 19.27 10.59 15.00
N GLY A 251 19.65 9.55 14.25
CA GLY A 251 20.67 8.59 14.63
C GLY A 251 20.32 7.69 15.84
N ARG A 252 19.05 7.69 16.30
CA ARG A 252 18.65 6.96 17.51
C ARG A 252 18.33 5.49 17.28
N ILE A 253 18.07 5.10 16.06
CA ILE A 253 17.68 3.73 15.69
C ILE A 253 18.83 3.14 14.88
N ASP A 254 19.60 2.24 15.47
CA ASP A 254 20.56 1.47 14.72
C ASP A 254 19.91 0.22 14.08
N GLU A 255 20.64 -0.44 13.19
CA GLU A 255 20.14 -1.63 12.46
C GLU A 255 19.77 -2.77 13.42
N HIS A 256 20.56 -2.99 14.47
CA HIS A 256 20.26 -4.02 15.48
C HIS A 256 18.96 -3.73 16.25
N ALA A 257 18.75 -2.48 16.63
CA ALA A 257 17.52 -2.08 17.30
C ALA A 257 16.31 -2.27 16.38
N MET A 258 16.45 -1.96 15.07
CA MET A 258 15.36 -2.14 14.12
C MET A 258 15.03 -3.62 13.89
N ILE A 259 16.03 -4.46 13.67
CA ILE A 259 15.85 -5.93 13.58
C ILE A 259 15.18 -6.48 14.85
N ALA A 260 15.62 -6.03 16.05
CA ALA A 260 15.01 -6.47 17.30
C ALA A 260 13.53 -6.04 17.42
N MET A 261 13.19 -4.82 17.00
CA MET A 261 11.81 -4.34 16.97
C MET A 261 10.96 -5.14 15.96
N ASN A 262 11.48 -5.41 14.78
CA ASN A 262 10.82 -6.25 13.78
C ASN A 262 10.59 -7.67 14.30
N ALA A 263 11.58 -8.26 14.98
CA ALA A 263 11.46 -9.59 15.60
C ALA A 263 10.35 -9.63 16.67
N ARG A 264 10.23 -8.61 17.50
CA ARG A 264 9.15 -8.52 18.51
C ARG A 264 7.78 -8.48 17.86
N ALA A 265 7.63 -7.75 16.77
CA ALA A 265 6.37 -7.69 16.05
C ALA A 265 6.04 -9.00 15.33
N GLU A 266 6.97 -9.51 14.53
CA GLU A 266 6.72 -10.61 13.59
C GLU A 266 6.75 -11.98 14.26
N LEU A 267 7.71 -12.20 15.16
CA LEU A 267 7.90 -13.50 15.81
C LEU A 267 7.15 -13.61 17.12
N GLN A 268 7.02 -12.51 17.88
CA GLN A 268 6.37 -12.50 19.18
C GLN A 268 4.96 -11.92 19.17
N SER A 269 4.52 -11.33 18.05
CA SER A 269 3.20 -10.68 17.90
C SER A 269 2.96 -9.56 18.92
N VAL A 270 4.02 -8.83 19.31
CA VAL A 270 3.89 -7.65 20.17
C VAL A 270 3.26 -6.51 19.37
N PRO A 271 2.29 -5.77 19.90
CA PRO A 271 1.69 -4.62 19.21
C PRO A 271 2.73 -3.53 18.90
N PHE A 272 2.60 -2.88 17.76
CA PHE A 272 3.57 -1.89 17.28
C PHE A 272 3.70 -0.68 18.20
N ASP A 273 2.58 -0.22 18.79
CA ASP A 273 2.55 0.86 19.78
C ASP A 273 3.31 0.51 21.07
N ALA A 274 3.23 -0.75 21.49
CA ALA A 274 3.98 -1.24 22.66
C ALA A 274 5.49 -1.31 22.35
N ILE A 275 5.87 -1.78 21.16
CA ILE A 275 7.27 -1.82 20.72
C ILE A 275 7.86 -0.42 20.70
N ALA A 276 7.15 0.55 20.09
CA ALA A 276 7.58 1.94 20.02
C ALA A 276 7.73 2.56 21.40
N ARG A 277 6.77 2.33 22.30
CA ARG A 277 6.79 2.81 23.69
C ARG A 277 8.00 2.29 24.45
N ASP A 278 8.25 0.98 24.37
CA ASP A 278 9.36 0.34 25.07
C ASP A 278 10.72 0.86 24.55
N PHE A 279 10.86 1.04 23.24
CA PHE A 279 12.07 1.61 22.66
C PHE A 279 12.31 3.05 23.14
N LEU A 280 11.29 3.89 23.14
CA LEU A 280 11.39 5.28 23.61
C LEU A 280 11.67 5.38 25.10
N ALA A 281 11.19 4.42 25.90
CA ALA A 281 11.49 4.32 27.33
C ALA A 281 12.90 3.77 27.64
N GLY A 282 13.69 3.39 26.61
CA GLY A 282 15.01 2.79 26.82
C GLY A 282 14.98 1.32 27.28
N ALA A 283 13.80 0.68 27.25
CA ALA A 283 13.62 -0.70 27.71
C ALA A 283 13.99 -1.77 26.66
N ALA A 284 14.41 -1.35 25.46
CA ALA A 284 14.55 -2.25 24.30
C ALA A 284 15.77 -3.20 24.35
N GLN A 285 16.64 -3.15 25.34
CA GLN A 285 17.91 -3.89 25.35
C GLN A 285 17.93 -5.19 26.18
N GLY A 286 16.81 -5.70 26.69
CA GLY A 286 16.88 -6.79 27.67
C GLY A 286 15.88 -7.94 27.57
N ALA A 287 14.91 -7.91 26.69
CA ALA A 287 13.91 -8.98 26.63
C ALA A 287 14.37 -10.12 25.71
N LYS A 288 14.94 -11.19 26.30
CA LYS A 288 15.05 -12.49 25.62
C LYS A 288 13.68 -12.89 25.08
N ALA A 289 13.61 -13.12 23.77
CA ALA A 289 12.42 -13.55 23.07
C ALA A 289 11.82 -14.81 23.72
N GLN A 290 10.70 -14.67 24.43
CA GLN A 290 9.89 -15.79 24.84
C GLN A 290 8.92 -16.07 23.69
N GLU A 291 9.22 -17.10 22.89
CA GLU A 291 8.39 -17.54 21.77
C GLU A 291 6.97 -17.88 22.26
N THR A 292 6.07 -16.94 22.15
CA THR A 292 4.65 -17.26 22.23
C THR A 292 4.18 -17.66 20.83
N ARG A 293 4.35 -18.94 20.50
CA ARG A 293 3.72 -19.54 19.29
C ARG A 293 2.20 -19.41 19.42
N ARG A 294 1.64 -18.30 19.00
CA ARG A 294 0.20 -18.23 18.74
C ARG A 294 -0.08 -19.10 17.52
N GLY A 295 -0.78 -20.22 17.72
CA GLY A 295 -1.19 -21.11 16.64
C GLY A 295 -1.98 -20.36 15.57
N PHE A 296 -2.05 -20.92 14.36
CA PHE A 296 -2.76 -20.36 13.20
C PHE A 296 -4.17 -19.90 13.56
N SER A 297 -4.92 -20.69 14.34
CA SER A 297 -6.26 -20.33 14.79
C SER A 297 -6.29 -19.05 15.65
N ALA A 298 -5.32 -18.85 16.54
CA ALA A 298 -5.25 -17.65 17.37
C ALA A 298 -4.86 -16.39 16.58
N LYS A 299 -4.14 -16.53 15.47
CA LYS A 299 -3.88 -15.43 14.53
C LYS A 299 -5.11 -15.14 13.67
N LEU A 300 -5.81 -16.17 13.19
CA LEU A 300 -7.00 -16.03 12.35
C LEU A 300 -8.19 -15.44 13.13
N PHE A 301 -8.41 -15.89 14.36
CA PHE A 301 -9.48 -15.42 15.26
C PHE A 301 -8.98 -14.36 16.27
N GLY A 302 -8.03 -13.53 15.85
CA GLY A 302 -7.54 -12.40 16.67
C GLY A 302 -8.65 -11.38 17.00
N PRO A 303 -8.41 -10.52 18.01
CA PRO A 303 -9.42 -9.55 18.50
C PRO A 303 -9.91 -8.59 17.41
N ASP A 304 -9.09 -8.36 16.36
CA ASP A 304 -9.43 -7.44 15.27
C ASP A 304 -10.27 -8.08 14.15
N LEU A 305 -10.42 -9.42 14.13
CA LEU A 305 -11.13 -10.11 13.04
C LEU A 305 -12.54 -9.54 12.81
N TRP A 306 -13.33 -9.41 13.87
CA TRP A 306 -14.71 -8.92 13.75
C TRP A 306 -14.77 -7.45 13.35
N LYS A 307 -13.84 -6.64 13.79
CA LYS A 307 -13.75 -5.23 13.39
C LYS A 307 -13.42 -5.12 11.89
N LEU A 308 -12.40 -5.84 11.45
CA LEU A 308 -11.96 -5.85 10.05
C LEU A 308 -13.02 -6.48 9.13
N ALA A 309 -13.61 -7.61 9.53
CA ALA A 309 -14.67 -8.27 8.78
C ALA A 309 -15.89 -7.36 8.61
N ARG A 310 -16.34 -6.70 9.69
CA ARG A 310 -17.44 -5.74 9.62
C ARG A 310 -17.14 -4.55 8.72
N GLN A 311 -15.92 -3.99 8.80
CA GLN A 311 -15.49 -2.90 7.92
C GLN A 311 -15.51 -3.35 6.45
N HIS A 312 -14.97 -4.52 6.16
CA HIS A 312 -14.95 -5.07 4.81
C HIS A 312 -16.36 -5.31 4.27
N LEU A 313 -17.22 -5.99 5.04
CA LEU A 313 -18.61 -6.25 4.66
C LEU A 313 -19.40 -4.94 4.45
N MET A 314 -19.19 -3.94 5.28
CA MET A 314 -19.81 -2.62 5.12
C MET A 314 -19.36 -1.94 3.82
N LEU A 315 -18.06 -1.94 3.52
CA LEU A 315 -17.52 -1.38 2.27
C LEU A 315 -18.12 -2.08 1.05
N VAL A 316 -18.17 -3.41 1.06
CA VAL A 316 -18.76 -4.20 -0.03
C VAL A 316 -20.26 -3.91 -0.15
N ALA A 317 -21.02 -3.98 0.93
CA ALA A 317 -22.47 -3.77 0.91
C ALA A 317 -22.84 -2.37 0.40
N VAL A 318 -22.14 -1.34 0.88
CA VAL A 318 -22.39 0.05 0.46
C VAL A 318 -22.01 0.25 -1.01
N SER A 319 -20.82 -0.20 -1.44
CA SER A 319 -20.37 -0.01 -2.83
C SER A 319 -21.23 -0.77 -3.84
N VAL A 320 -21.60 -2.03 -3.54
CA VAL A 320 -22.50 -2.82 -4.37
C VAL A 320 -23.91 -2.23 -4.37
N GLY A 321 -24.42 -1.82 -3.21
CA GLY A 321 -25.72 -1.14 -3.09
C GLY A 321 -25.80 0.12 -3.96
N VAL A 322 -24.80 0.98 -3.89
CA VAL A 322 -24.71 2.19 -4.73
C VAL A 322 -24.60 1.82 -6.21
N ALA A 323 -23.78 0.80 -6.54
CA ALA A 323 -23.64 0.34 -7.92
C ALA A 323 -24.94 -0.25 -8.49
N ILE A 324 -25.74 -0.94 -7.68
CA ILE A 324 -27.09 -1.42 -8.06
C ILE A 324 -28.03 -0.24 -8.29
N LEU A 325 -28.07 0.72 -7.34
CA LEU A 325 -28.94 1.90 -7.45
C LEU A 325 -28.66 2.77 -8.68
N ILE A 326 -27.43 2.79 -9.14
CA ILE A 326 -27.01 3.52 -10.34
C ILE A 326 -27.07 2.61 -11.58
N GLY A 327 -26.47 1.43 -11.50
CA GLY A 327 -26.23 0.56 -12.64
C GLY A 327 -27.49 -0.08 -13.20
N VAL A 328 -28.42 -0.54 -12.35
CA VAL A 328 -29.67 -1.17 -12.82
C VAL A 328 -30.57 -0.16 -13.53
N PRO A 329 -30.90 1.02 -12.94
CA PRO A 329 -31.70 2.00 -13.65
C PRO A 329 -31.02 2.49 -14.94
N LEU A 330 -29.72 2.72 -14.93
CA LEU A 330 -28.98 3.14 -16.11
C LEU A 330 -29.02 2.08 -17.22
N ALA A 331 -28.84 0.80 -16.85
CA ALA A 331 -28.92 -0.32 -17.79
C ALA A 331 -30.32 -0.43 -18.44
N ILE A 332 -31.38 -0.28 -17.64
CA ILE A 332 -32.78 -0.28 -18.14
C ILE A 332 -33.02 0.90 -19.09
N LEU A 333 -32.56 2.11 -18.73
CA LEU A 333 -32.72 3.31 -19.54
C LEU A 333 -32.01 3.21 -20.90
N VAL A 334 -30.79 2.63 -20.92
CA VAL A 334 -30.02 2.51 -22.15
C VAL A 334 -30.36 1.26 -22.97
N PHE A 335 -31.08 0.29 -22.39
CA PHE A 335 -31.42 -0.99 -23.02
C PHE A 335 -32.07 -0.85 -24.41
N PRO A 336 -33.08 0.07 -24.64
CA PRO A 336 -33.70 0.20 -25.93
C PRO A 336 -32.81 0.87 -26.98
N HIS A 337 -31.73 1.53 -26.57
CA HIS A 337 -30.89 2.36 -27.44
C HIS A 337 -29.54 1.68 -27.69
N VAL A 338 -29.44 0.84 -28.73
CA VAL A 338 -28.26 -0.01 -29.02
C VAL A 338 -26.93 0.76 -28.98
N ARG A 339 -26.88 1.95 -29.62
CA ARG A 339 -25.62 2.76 -29.65
C ARG A 339 -25.26 3.32 -28.28
N LEU A 340 -26.25 3.85 -27.55
CA LEU A 340 -26.01 4.40 -26.20
C LEU A 340 -25.63 3.30 -25.22
N ARG A 341 -26.26 2.14 -25.30
CA ARG A 341 -25.93 0.96 -24.52
C ARG A 341 -24.48 0.52 -24.76
N ALA A 342 -24.06 0.45 -26.04
CA ALA A 342 -22.69 0.09 -26.38
C ALA A 342 -21.68 1.11 -25.84
N LEU A 343 -21.97 2.41 -25.92
CA LEU A 343 -21.11 3.45 -25.37
C LEU A 343 -20.98 3.38 -23.85
N VAL A 344 -22.10 3.21 -23.14
CA VAL A 344 -22.10 3.18 -21.66
C VAL A 344 -21.40 1.92 -21.15
N LEU A 345 -21.67 0.74 -21.74
CA LEU A 345 -20.99 -0.50 -21.37
C LEU A 345 -19.50 -0.45 -21.76
N GLY A 346 -19.16 0.16 -22.92
CA GLY A 346 -17.78 0.36 -23.34
C GLY A 346 -17.01 1.24 -22.39
N PHE A 347 -17.60 2.35 -21.92
CA PHE A 347 -16.98 3.23 -20.94
C PHE A 347 -16.76 2.51 -19.59
N ALA A 348 -17.78 1.78 -19.10
CA ALA A 348 -17.63 0.99 -17.88
C ALA A 348 -16.58 -0.11 -18.01
N SER A 349 -16.46 -0.73 -19.21
CA SER A 349 -15.40 -1.69 -19.52
C SER A 349 -14.02 -1.05 -19.52
N LEU A 350 -13.87 0.15 -20.07
CA LEU A 350 -12.60 0.90 -20.06
C LEU A 350 -12.15 1.21 -18.63
N LEU A 351 -13.06 1.60 -17.75
CA LEU A 351 -12.75 1.84 -16.33
C LEU A 351 -12.16 0.61 -15.62
N GLN A 352 -12.62 -0.60 -15.99
CA GLN A 352 -12.08 -1.84 -15.42
C GLN A 352 -10.68 -2.21 -15.92
N THR A 353 -10.21 -1.61 -17.03
CA THR A 353 -8.82 -1.84 -17.50
C THR A 353 -7.78 -1.06 -16.69
N VAL A 354 -8.21 -0.03 -15.96
CA VAL A 354 -7.32 0.73 -15.08
C VAL A 354 -6.94 -0.14 -13.87
N PRO A 355 -5.65 -0.33 -13.54
CA PRO A 355 -5.27 -1.06 -12.33
C PRO A 355 -5.91 -0.44 -11.08
N SER A 356 -6.44 -1.28 -10.18
CA SER A 356 -7.17 -0.81 -8.98
C SER A 356 -6.36 0.12 -8.09
N LEU A 357 -5.06 -0.17 -7.92
CA LEU A 357 -4.15 0.69 -7.15
C LEU A 357 -3.92 2.05 -7.81
N ALA A 358 -3.83 2.08 -9.15
CA ALA A 358 -3.68 3.33 -9.89
C ALA A 358 -4.96 4.19 -9.78
N LEU A 359 -6.14 3.56 -9.91
CA LEU A 359 -7.41 4.26 -9.72
C LEU A 359 -7.53 4.82 -8.29
N LEU A 360 -7.13 4.05 -7.28
CA LEU A 360 -7.15 4.50 -5.88
C LEU A 360 -6.21 5.68 -5.66
N ALA A 361 -4.99 5.65 -6.21
CA ALA A 361 -4.03 6.75 -6.12
C ALA A 361 -4.58 8.05 -6.75
N VAL A 362 -5.19 7.94 -7.94
CA VAL A 362 -5.86 9.08 -8.61
C VAL A 362 -7.00 9.63 -7.75
N LEU A 363 -7.85 8.76 -7.19
CA LEU A 363 -8.96 9.19 -6.34
C LEU A 363 -8.48 9.87 -5.04
N ILE A 364 -7.42 9.37 -4.41
CA ILE A 364 -6.79 10.00 -3.24
C ILE A 364 -6.30 11.40 -3.61
N SER A 365 -5.59 11.52 -4.75
CA SER A 365 -5.08 12.81 -5.24
C SER A 365 -6.21 13.81 -5.55
N MET A 366 -7.30 13.34 -6.18
CA MET A 366 -8.43 14.20 -6.54
C MET A 366 -9.29 14.63 -5.35
N LEU A 367 -9.47 13.73 -4.37
CA LEU A 367 -10.34 13.98 -3.22
C LEU A 367 -9.60 14.60 -2.04
N GLY A 368 -8.25 14.61 -2.06
CA GLY A 368 -7.43 15.04 -0.93
C GLY A 368 -7.68 14.25 0.36
N ALA A 369 -8.24 13.04 0.25
CA ALA A 369 -8.67 12.24 1.39
C ALA A 369 -8.27 10.79 1.22
N ILE A 370 -7.87 10.15 2.34
CA ILE A 370 -7.59 8.71 2.43
C ILE A 370 -8.66 8.05 3.28
N GLY A 371 -9.00 6.80 2.99
CA GLY A 371 -9.89 5.99 3.80
C GLY A 371 -11.09 5.45 3.02
N ALA A 372 -12.25 5.40 3.68
CA ALA A 372 -13.42 4.73 3.12
C ALA A 372 -13.96 5.38 1.83
N LEU A 373 -13.89 6.71 1.70
CA LEU A 373 -14.51 7.41 0.57
C LEU A 373 -13.86 7.08 -0.78
N PRO A 374 -12.53 7.22 -0.99
CA PRO A 374 -11.88 6.80 -2.24
C PRO A 374 -12.08 5.30 -2.52
N ALA A 375 -12.04 4.46 -1.48
CA ALA A 375 -12.26 3.02 -1.62
C ALA A 375 -13.70 2.71 -2.07
N LEU A 376 -14.72 3.34 -1.48
CA LEU A 376 -16.12 3.17 -1.89
C LEU A 376 -16.34 3.59 -3.34
N ILE A 377 -15.77 4.71 -3.77
CA ILE A 377 -15.87 5.18 -5.15
C ILE A 377 -15.22 4.16 -6.10
N ALA A 378 -13.99 3.73 -5.82
CA ALA A 378 -13.29 2.75 -6.63
C ALA A 378 -14.08 1.44 -6.73
N LEU A 379 -14.51 0.86 -5.60
CA LEU A 379 -15.30 -0.38 -5.56
C LEU A 379 -16.64 -0.23 -6.29
N THR A 380 -17.31 0.92 -6.17
CA THR A 380 -18.57 1.19 -6.89
C THR A 380 -18.33 1.21 -8.40
N LEU A 381 -17.29 1.91 -8.87
CA LEU A 381 -16.94 1.96 -10.30
C LEU A 381 -16.63 0.57 -10.87
N TYR A 382 -15.89 -0.26 -10.13
CA TYR A 382 -15.61 -1.64 -10.55
C TYR A 382 -16.85 -2.53 -10.55
N SER A 383 -17.80 -2.28 -9.65
CA SER A 383 -19.04 -3.06 -9.57
C SER A 383 -20.07 -2.69 -10.66
N LEU A 384 -19.97 -1.50 -11.27
CA LEU A 384 -20.95 -1.03 -12.26
C LEU A 384 -21.03 -1.94 -13.49
N LEU A 385 -19.89 -2.31 -14.08
CA LEU A 385 -19.90 -3.09 -15.33
C LEU A 385 -20.58 -4.45 -15.18
N PRO A 386 -20.24 -5.31 -14.20
CA PRO A 386 -20.92 -6.61 -14.06
C PRO A 386 -22.42 -6.46 -13.77
N ILE A 387 -22.81 -5.46 -12.96
CA ILE A 387 -24.24 -5.20 -12.66
C ILE A 387 -24.99 -4.77 -13.91
N MET A 388 -24.46 -3.80 -14.67
CA MET A 388 -25.09 -3.32 -15.89
C MET A 388 -25.14 -4.39 -16.97
N ARG A 389 -24.05 -5.16 -17.15
CA ARG A 389 -23.99 -6.24 -18.14
C ARG A 389 -25.01 -7.32 -17.84
N ASN A 390 -25.08 -7.79 -16.59
CA ASN A 390 -26.06 -8.81 -16.18
C ASN A 390 -27.49 -8.30 -16.30
N THR A 391 -27.76 -7.03 -15.97
CA THR A 391 -29.08 -6.42 -16.15
C THR A 391 -29.48 -6.38 -17.64
N VAL A 392 -28.58 -5.95 -18.51
CA VAL A 392 -28.83 -5.92 -19.96
C VAL A 392 -29.07 -7.34 -20.52
N THR A 393 -28.24 -8.31 -20.09
CA THR A 393 -28.40 -9.71 -20.50
C THR A 393 -29.72 -10.27 -20.03
N GLY A 394 -30.10 -10.12 -18.77
CA GLY A 394 -31.35 -10.57 -18.24
C GLY A 394 -32.58 -9.97 -18.98
N LEU A 395 -32.51 -8.67 -19.31
CA LEU A 395 -33.55 -8.03 -20.11
C LEU A 395 -33.61 -8.56 -21.56
N ALA A 396 -32.47 -8.91 -22.15
CA ALA A 396 -32.40 -9.45 -23.50
C ALA A 396 -32.92 -10.91 -23.59
N GLU A 397 -32.73 -11.67 -22.54
CA GLU A 397 -33.15 -13.09 -22.46
C GLU A 397 -34.64 -13.30 -22.21
N VAL A 398 -35.41 -12.23 -21.96
CA VAL A 398 -36.90 -12.37 -21.83
C VAL A 398 -37.47 -12.88 -23.13
N PRO A 399 -38.14 -14.05 -23.14
CA PRO A 399 -38.70 -14.67 -24.34
C PRO A 399 -39.69 -13.75 -25.07
N ASN A 400 -39.57 -13.67 -26.38
CA ASN A 400 -40.49 -12.84 -27.21
C ASN A 400 -41.94 -13.15 -26.97
N GLY A 401 -42.31 -14.43 -26.70
CA GLY A 401 -43.65 -14.83 -26.39
C GLY A 401 -44.21 -14.14 -25.14
N LEU A 402 -43.41 -14.00 -24.09
CA LEU A 402 -43.81 -13.28 -22.86
C LEU A 402 -43.98 -11.79 -23.12
N ARG A 403 -43.11 -11.21 -23.93
CA ARG A 403 -43.19 -9.77 -24.32
C ARG A 403 -44.47 -9.49 -25.12
N LEU A 404 -44.80 -10.35 -26.07
CA LEU A 404 -46.04 -10.26 -26.86
C LEU A 404 -47.29 -10.46 -26.00
N ALA A 405 -47.29 -11.45 -25.09
CA ALA A 405 -48.39 -11.68 -24.15
C ALA A 405 -48.62 -10.46 -23.24
N GLY A 406 -47.57 -9.88 -22.69
CA GLY A 406 -47.64 -8.65 -21.90
C GLY A 406 -48.25 -7.49 -22.67
N THR A 407 -47.80 -7.28 -23.92
CA THR A 407 -48.34 -6.23 -24.79
C THR A 407 -49.82 -6.49 -25.12
N ALA A 408 -50.22 -7.74 -25.38
CA ALA A 408 -51.63 -8.12 -25.64
C ALA A 408 -52.53 -7.89 -24.41
N LEU A 409 -51.97 -7.98 -23.19
CA LEU A 409 -52.66 -7.67 -21.94
C LEU A 409 -52.64 -6.16 -21.60
N GLY A 410 -52.12 -5.31 -22.49
CA GLY A 410 -52.09 -3.86 -22.29
C GLY A 410 -51.00 -3.35 -21.35
N MET A 411 -49.98 -4.18 -21.04
CA MET A 411 -48.84 -3.77 -20.23
C MET A 411 -48.02 -2.72 -20.97
N THR A 412 -47.59 -1.70 -20.26
CA THR A 412 -46.65 -0.68 -20.77
C THR A 412 -45.20 -1.12 -20.59
N PRO A 413 -44.24 -0.58 -21.36
CA PRO A 413 -42.83 -0.96 -21.24
C PRO A 413 -42.22 -0.93 -19.84
N PRO A 414 -42.66 -0.09 -18.89
CA PRO A 414 -42.18 -0.14 -17.52
C PRO A 414 -42.77 -1.24 -16.63
N GLN A 415 -43.86 -1.90 -17.08
CA GLN A 415 -44.54 -3.01 -16.38
C GLN A 415 -44.02 -4.35 -16.85
#